data_3ab345843b46864b6b7c2481661c26bd
#
_entry.id   3ab345843b46864b6b7c2481661c26bd
#
_cell.length_a   1.000
_cell.length_b   1.000
_cell.length_c   1.000
_cell.angle_alpha   90.00
_cell.angle_beta   90.00
_cell.angle_gamma   90.00
#
_symmetry.space_group_name_H-M   'P 1'
#
loop_
_entity.id
_entity.type
_entity.pdbx_description
1 polymer ?
#
loop_
_entity_poly.entity_id
_entity_poly.type
_entity_poly.pdbx_seq_one_letter_code
_entity_poly.pdbx_strand_id
1 'polypeptide(L)'
;FCLSRGLGDVYKRQVLESAGIQPGDKIAVCGRNSAHWGVTFLATITYGAVIVPILHEFKADNIHNIVNHSEAKLLFVGDQAWENLNEDAMPLLEGIASLADFSALVSRNEKLTYAFEHRNAIYGQRYPKNFRPEHICYRKDRPEELAIINYTSGTTGYSKGVMLPYRSIWSNVAYCFEMLPVKAGDHIVSMLPMGHVFGMVYDFLYGFSAGAHIYFL
;
A
#
# COMPACT_ATOMS: atom_id res chain seq x y z
N PHE A 1 12.86 2.85 11.54
CA PHE A 1 11.84 3.72 10.95
C PHE A 1 10.63 3.72 11.88
N CYS A 2 10.49 4.79 12.59
CA CYS A 2 9.26 5.03 13.33
C CYS A 2 8.25 5.53 12.30
N LEU A 3 7.28 4.71 11.89
CA LEU A 3 6.00 5.20 11.37
C LEU A 3 5.41 6.02 12.52
N SER A 4 5.96 7.22 12.72
CA SER A 4 5.72 8.00 13.89
C SER A 4 4.23 8.22 14.03
N ARG A 5 3.61 7.32 14.80
CA ARG A 5 2.27 7.48 15.34
C ARG A 5 1.14 7.60 14.31
N GLY A 6 1.17 6.82 13.21
CA GLY A 6 0.09 6.83 12.21
C GLY A 6 0.05 8.08 11.32
N LEU A 7 1.00 9.00 11.44
CA LEU A 7 1.00 10.25 10.66
C LEU A 7 1.21 10.01 9.16
N GLY A 8 1.97 8.99 8.80
CA GLY A 8 2.26 8.68 7.40
C GLY A 8 1.04 8.17 6.63
N ASP A 9 0.28 7.24 7.22
CA ASP A 9 -0.91 6.67 6.61
C ASP A 9 -2.07 7.68 6.58
N VAL A 10 -2.27 8.43 7.67
CA VAL A 10 -3.28 9.49 7.74
C VAL A 10 -3.06 10.55 6.67
N TYR A 11 -1.82 10.97 6.48
CA TYR A 11 -1.45 11.91 5.44
C TYR A 11 -1.81 11.39 4.03
N LYS A 12 -1.50 10.12 3.75
CA LYS A 12 -1.79 9.52 2.45
C LYS A 12 -3.28 9.29 2.21
N ARG A 13 -4.03 8.90 3.25
CA ARG A 13 -5.49 8.77 3.15
C ARG A 13 -6.16 10.05 2.67
N GLN A 14 -5.70 11.21 3.11
CA GLN A 14 -6.23 12.50 2.67
C GLN A 14 -5.90 12.79 1.21
N VAL A 15 -4.69 12.43 0.78
CA VAL A 15 -4.34 12.53 -0.64
C VAL A 15 -5.27 11.65 -1.48
N LEU A 16 -5.55 10.42 -1.05
CA LEU A 16 -6.49 9.51 -1.75
C LEU A 16 -7.91 10.11 -1.83
N GLU A 17 -8.40 10.64 -0.70
CA GLU A 17 -9.72 11.30 -0.65
C GLU A 17 -9.79 12.50 -1.60
N SER A 18 -8.78 13.36 -1.57
CA SER A 18 -8.70 14.55 -2.43
C SER A 18 -8.51 14.21 -3.91
N ALA A 19 -7.84 13.10 -4.19
CA ALA A 19 -7.70 12.55 -5.54
C ALA A 19 -9.00 11.94 -6.10
N GLY A 20 -10.05 11.84 -5.27
CA GLY A 20 -11.33 11.26 -5.68
C GLY A 20 -11.41 9.74 -5.61
N ILE A 21 -10.41 9.08 -5.03
CA ILE A 21 -10.43 7.63 -4.79
C ILE A 21 -11.56 7.31 -3.80
N GLN A 22 -12.29 6.24 -4.08
CA GLN A 22 -13.39 5.78 -3.24
C GLN A 22 -13.01 4.50 -2.48
N PRO A 23 -13.63 4.22 -1.32
CA PRO A 23 -13.54 2.91 -0.70
C PRO A 23 -13.92 1.79 -1.68
N GLY A 24 -13.11 0.73 -1.74
CA GLY A 24 -13.25 -0.37 -2.70
C GLY A 24 -12.50 -0.17 -4.03
N ASP A 25 -12.04 1.04 -4.34
CA ASP A 25 -11.14 1.25 -5.48
C ASP A 25 -9.80 0.53 -5.27
N LYS A 26 -9.19 0.07 -6.35
CA LYS A 26 -7.95 -0.70 -6.28
C LYS A 26 -6.75 0.23 -6.48
N ILE A 27 -5.75 0.05 -5.63
CA ILE A 27 -4.47 0.79 -5.67
C ILE A 27 -3.34 -0.24 -5.74
N ALA A 28 -2.58 -0.20 -6.83
CA ALA A 28 -1.42 -1.07 -7.01
C ALA A 28 -0.17 -0.48 -6.36
N VAL A 29 0.67 -1.36 -5.84
CA VAL A 29 1.99 -1.00 -5.31
C VAL A 29 3.04 -1.98 -5.82
N CYS A 30 4.08 -1.48 -6.48
CA CYS A 30 5.17 -2.26 -7.06
C CYS A 30 6.52 -1.63 -6.71
N GLY A 31 7.30 -2.29 -5.87
CA GLY A 31 8.60 -1.77 -5.44
C GLY A 31 9.28 -2.69 -4.44
N ARG A 32 10.55 -2.39 -4.16
CA ARG A 32 11.29 -3.08 -3.10
C ARG A 32 10.70 -2.80 -1.73
N ASN A 33 10.99 -3.67 -0.77
CA ASN A 33 10.65 -3.45 0.63
C ASN A 33 11.14 -2.07 1.08
N SER A 34 10.24 -1.29 1.63
CA SER A 34 10.57 0.05 2.12
C SER A 34 9.50 0.58 3.05
N ALA A 35 9.87 1.57 3.82
CA ALA A 35 8.93 2.30 4.63
C ALA A 35 7.80 2.95 3.82
N HIS A 36 8.11 3.47 2.64
CA HIS A 36 7.12 4.08 1.75
C HIS A 36 6.14 3.06 1.19
N TRP A 37 6.61 1.83 0.90
CA TRP A 37 5.73 0.72 0.55
C TRP A 37 4.76 0.42 1.70
N GLY A 38 5.27 0.32 2.93
CA GLY A 38 4.47 0.07 4.12
C GLY A 38 3.43 1.18 4.38
N VAL A 39 3.82 2.45 4.23
CA VAL A 39 2.91 3.61 4.35
C VAL A 39 1.82 3.56 3.28
N THR A 40 2.16 3.25 2.03
CA THR A 40 1.19 3.10 0.94
C THR A 40 0.17 2.00 1.25
N PHE A 41 0.66 0.85 1.71
CA PHE A 41 -0.18 -0.28 2.11
C PHE A 41 -1.16 0.13 3.22
N LEU A 42 -0.65 0.64 4.34
CA LEU A 42 -1.48 1.03 5.49
C LEU A 42 -2.49 2.13 5.12
N ALA A 43 -2.06 3.14 4.37
CA ALA A 43 -2.96 4.20 3.92
C ALA A 43 -4.10 3.66 3.08
N THR A 44 -3.80 2.74 2.15
CA THR A 44 -4.80 2.14 1.27
C THR A 44 -5.83 1.34 2.06
N ILE A 45 -5.39 0.39 2.90
CA ILE A 45 -6.33 -0.47 3.64
C ILE A 45 -7.11 0.30 4.72
N THR A 46 -6.48 1.26 5.42
CA THR A 46 -7.16 2.05 6.45
C THR A 46 -8.12 3.09 5.86
N TYR A 47 -7.93 3.47 4.60
CA TYR A 47 -8.89 4.26 3.84
C TYR A 47 -10.12 3.44 3.42
N GLY A 48 -9.98 2.14 3.28
CA GLY A 48 -10.99 1.21 2.78
C GLY A 48 -10.89 0.95 1.28
N ALA A 49 -9.79 1.34 0.64
CA ALA A 49 -9.44 0.93 -0.71
C ALA A 49 -8.78 -0.46 -0.69
N VAL A 50 -8.73 -1.12 -1.83
CA VAL A 50 -8.16 -2.46 -2.00
C VAL A 50 -6.73 -2.33 -2.50
N ILE A 51 -5.77 -2.87 -1.75
CA ILE A 51 -4.38 -2.89 -2.18
C ILE A 51 -4.10 -4.05 -3.14
N VAL A 52 -3.32 -3.79 -4.18
CA VAL A 52 -2.83 -4.78 -5.15
C VAL A 52 -1.30 -4.81 -5.07
N PRO A 53 -0.71 -5.61 -4.19
CA PRO A 53 0.73 -5.76 -4.08
C PRO A 53 1.27 -6.49 -5.32
N ILE A 54 2.32 -5.94 -5.93
CA ILE A 54 2.98 -6.51 -7.10
C ILE A 54 4.45 -6.74 -6.77
N LEU A 55 4.96 -7.91 -7.06
CA LEU A 55 6.38 -8.22 -6.90
C LEU A 55 7.22 -7.36 -7.85
N HIS A 56 8.21 -6.67 -7.30
CA HIS A 56 9.08 -5.78 -8.07
C HIS A 56 9.96 -6.50 -9.09
N GLU A 57 10.12 -7.82 -8.94
CA GLU A 57 10.87 -8.69 -9.85
C GLU A 57 10.06 -9.09 -11.10
N PHE A 58 8.78 -8.76 -11.14
CA PHE A 58 7.96 -9.07 -12.30
C PHE A 58 8.39 -8.24 -13.53
N LYS A 59 8.33 -8.86 -14.71
CA LYS A 59 8.55 -8.16 -15.99
C LYS A 59 7.43 -7.14 -16.21
N ALA A 60 7.74 -6.10 -16.97
CA ALA A 60 6.81 -5.02 -17.31
C ALA A 60 5.44 -5.54 -17.78
N ASP A 61 5.41 -6.49 -18.72
CA ASP A 61 4.16 -7.05 -19.24
C ASP A 61 3.29 -7.70 -18.15
N ASN A 62 3.91 -8.36 -17.17
CA ASN A 62 3.18 -8.93 -16.05
C ASN A 62 2.60 -7.84 -15.13
N ILE A 63 3.37 -6.76 -14.90
CA ILE A 63 2.89 -5.62 -14.12
C ILE A 63 1.72 -4.94 -14.83
N HIS A 64 1.84 -4.67 -16.15
CA HIS A 64 0.76 -4.11 -16.97
C HIS A 64 -0.51 -4.97 -16.88
N ASN A 65 -0.36 -6.29 -17.05
CA ASN A 65 -1.47 -7.23 -16.98
C ASN A 65 -2.16 -7.22 -15.60
N ILE A 66 -1.38 -7.20 -14.51
CA ILE A 66 -1.93 -7.17 -13.15
C ILE A 66 -2.67 -5.86 -12.90
N VAL A 67 -2.09 -4.73 -13.28
CA VAL A 67 -2.71 -3.40 -13.12
C VAL A 67 -4.03 -3.33 -13.87
N ASN A 68 -4.04 -3.77 -15.13
CA ASN A 68 -5.25 -3.77 -15.96
C ASN A 68 -6.31 -4.76 -15.46
N HIS A 69 -5.91 -5.99 -15.15
CA HIS A 69 -6.84 -7.03 -14.67
C HIS A 69 -7.44 -6.69 -13.30
N SER A 70 -6.69 -6.04 -12.44
CA SER A 70 -7.20 -5.58 -11.14
C SER A 70 -8.06 -4.33 -11.25
N GLU A 71 -8.07 -3.65 -12.39
CA GLU A 71 -8.69 -2.34 -12.60
C GLU A 71 -8.17 -1.30 -11.59
N ALA A 72 -6.85 -1.32 -11.32
CA ALA A 72 -6.25 -0.37 -10.42
C ALA A 72 -6.35 1.06 -10.96
N LYS A 73 -6.77 2.00 -10.11
CA LYS A 73 -6.85 3.43 -10.45
C LYS A 73 -5.53 4.15 -10.24
N LEU A 74 -4.76 3.75 -9.24
CA LEU A 74 -3.45 4.31 -8.94
C LEU A 74 -2.39 3.21 -8.88
N LEU A 75 -1.17 3.55 -9.30
CA LEU A 75 0.01 2.74 -9.14
C LEU A 75 1.07 3.53 -8.38
N PHE A 76 1.51 3.01 -7.24
CA PHE A 76 2.73 3.48 -6.58
C PHE A 76 3.88 2.57 -6.99
N VAL A 77 4.94 3.15 -7.57
CA VAL A 77 6.01 2.37 -8.20
C VAL A 77 7.39 2.83 -7.76
N GLY A 78 8.29 1.88 -7.54
CA GLY A 78 9.72 2.14 -7.30
C GLY A 78 10.47 2.40 -8.62
N ASP A 79 11.56 3.16 -8.54
CA ASP A 79 12.30 3.67 -9.71
C ASP A 79 12.72 2.55 -10.67
N GLN A 80 13.29 1.45 -10.16
CA GLN A 80 13.75 0.32 -10.98
C GLN A 80 12.61 -0.33 -11.81
N ALA A 81 11.41 -0.41 -11.25
CA ALA A 81 10.26 -0.94 -11.98
C ALA A 81 9.76 0.10 -13.00
N TRP A 82 9.72 1.38 -12.59
CA TRP A 82 9.23 2.47 -13.42
C TRP A 82 9.99 2.62 -14.73
N GLU A 83 11.32 2.52 -14.70
CA GLU A 83 12.18 2.63 -15.89
C GLU A 83 11.79 1.70 -17.05
N ASN A 84 11.11 0.59 -16.76
CA ASN A 84 10.73 -0.43 -17.72
C ASN A 84 9.22 -0.44 -18.07
N LEU A 85 8.41 0.39 -17.39
CA LEU A 85 6.96 0.40 -17.60
C LEU A 85 6.58 1.32 -18.78
N ASN A 86 5.58 0.87 -19.52
CA ASN A 86 4.87 1.70 -20.49
C ASN A 86 3.51 2.13 -19.90
N GLU A 87 3.35 3.41 -19.61
CA GLU A 87 2.13 3.96 -19.03
C GLU A 87 0.91 3.84 -19.94
N ASP A 88 1.12 3.87 -21.27
CA ASP A 88 0.05 3.73 -22.26
C ASP A 88 -0.51 2.30 -22.29
N ALA A 89 0.26 1.31 -21.83
CA ALA A 89 -0.22 -0.06 -21.67
C ALA A 89 -1.16 -0.25 -20.48
N MET A 90 -1.38 0.79 -19.66
CA MET A 90 -2.24 0.78 -18.47
C MET A 90 -3.31 1.89 -18.57
N PRO A 91 -4.26 1.80 -19.51
CA PRO A 91 -5.20 2.89 -19.82
C PRO A 91 -6.22 3.20 -18.73
N LEU A 92 -6.47 2.26 -17.79
CA LEU A 92 -7.42 2.44 -16.68
C LEU A 92 -6.82 3.19 -15.50
N LEU A 93 -5.49 3.36 -15.44
CA LEU A 93 -4.86 4.15 -14.40
C LEU A 93 -5.22 5.62 -14.53
N GLU A 94 -5.64 6.21 -13.43
CA GLU A 94 -5.80 7.65 -13.29
C GLU A 94 -4.48 8.34 -12.98
N GLY A 95 -3.52 7.62 -12.40
CA GLY A 95 -2.18 8.14 -12.17
C GLY A 95 -1.16 7.15 -11.64
N ILE A 96 0.10 7.57 -11.71
CA ILE A 96 1.26 6.82 -11.23
C ILE A 96 2.07 7.75 -10.33
N ALA A 97 2.49 7.26 -9.18
CA ALA A 97 3.31 7.99 -8.22
C ALA A 97 4.59 7.22 -7.85
N SER A 98 5.67 7.94 -7.64
CA SER A 98 6.93 7.36 -7.16
C SER A 98 6.80 6.90 -5.70
N LEU A 99 7.34 5.72 -5.39
CA LEU A 99 7.52 5.27 -4.01
C LEU A 99 8.69 5.97 -3.30
N ALA A 100 9.61 6.60 -4.03
CA ALA A 100 10.77 7.25 -3.43
C ALA A 100 10.39 8.50 -2.62
N ASP A 101 9.45 9.31 -3.15
CA ASP A 101 9.07 10.60 -2.54
C ASP A 101 7.58 10.91 -2.66
N PHE A 102 6.80 10.02 -3.25
CA PHE A 102 5.38 10.20 -3.54
C PHE A 102 5.06 11.35 -4.51
N SER A 103 6.00 11.73 -5.36
CA SER A 103 5.75 12.65 -6.46
C SER A 103 4.87 11.97 -7.52
N ALA A 104 4.06 12.76 -8.22
CA ALA A 104 3.33 12.28 -9.38
C ALA A 104 4.30 12.06 -10.54
N LEU A 105 4.31 10.86 -11.11
CA LEU A 105 5.01 10.54 -12.36
C LEU A 105 4.06 10.71 -13.55
N VAL A 106 2.81 10.30 -13.39
CA VAL A 106 1.74 10.46 -14.36
C VAL A 106 0.46 10.88 -13.64
N SER A 107 -0.25 11.82 -14.20
CA SER A 107 -1.57 12.22 -13.72
C SER A 107 -2.52 12.42 -14.90
N ARG A 108 -3.66 11.76 -14.89
CA ARG A 108 -4.66 11.76 -15.96
C ARG A 108 -5.97 12.41 -15.57
N ASN A 109 -6.05 12.95 -14.32
CA ASN A 109 -7.19 13.75 -13.91
C ASN A 109 -6.78 14.94 -13.01
N GLU A 110 -7.55 16.02 -13.07
CA GLU A 110 -7.26 17.26 -12.37
C GLU A 110 -7.27 17.13 -10.84
N LYS A 111 -8.16 16.29 -10.29
CA LYS A 111 -8.24 16.07 -8.83
C LYS A 111 -6.99 15.39 -8.31
N LEU A 112 -6.49 14.42 -9.07
CA LEU A 112 -5.27 13.71 -8.73
C LEU A 112 -4.06 14.63 -8.80
N THR A 113 -3.94 15.43 -9.87
CA THR A 113 -2.90 16.43 -10.02
C THR A 113 -2.90 17.39 -8.83
N TYR A 114 -4.06 17.96 -8.51
CA TYR A 114 -4.22 18.86 -7.37
C TYR A 114 -3.81 18.21 -6.05
N ALA A 115 -4.24 16.97 -5.81
CA ALA A 115 -3.95 16.25 -4.57
C ALA A 115 -2.46 16.00 -4.37
N PHE A 116 -1.73 15.68 -5.43
CA PHE A 116 -0.28 15.46 -5.36
C PHE A 116 0.50 16.78 -5.19
N GLU A 117 0.13 17.83 -5.92
CA GLU A 117 0.80 19.14 -5.85
C GLU A 117 0.57 19.84 -4.50
N HIS A 118 -0.65 19.71 -3.95
CA HIS A 118 -1.05 20.41 -2.73
C HIS A 118 -1.06 19.54 -1.48
N ARG A 119 -0.44 18.35 -1.52
CA ARG A 119 -0.47 17.35 -0.45
C ARG A 119 -0.15 17.90 0.95
N ASN A 120 0.82 18.82 1.06
CA ASN A 120 1.18 19.44 2.35
C ASN A 120 0.13 20.44 2.83
N ALA A 121 -0.48 21.17 1.93
CA ALA A 121 -1.55 22.13 2.25
C ALA A 121 -2.82 21.39 2.70
N ILE A 122 -3.20 20.32 1.98
CA ILE A 122 -4.33 19.46 2.31
C ILE A 122 -4.18 18.89 3.73
N TYR A 123 -2.99 18.39 4.06
CA TYR A 123 -2.70 17.90 5.41
C TYR A 123 -2.82 18.99 6.46
N GLY A 124 -2.20 20.15 6.22
CA GLY A 124 -2.19 21.27 7.17
C GLY A 124 -3.56 21.87 7.45
N GLN A 125 -4.49 21.82 6.50
CA GLN A 125 -5.87 22.26 6.67
C GLN A 125 -6.67 21.36 7.61
N ARG A 126 -6.50 20.04 7.49
CA ARG A 126 -7.27 19.07 8.27
C ARG A 126 -6.67 18.78 9.64
N TYR A 127 -5.35 18.93 9.79
CA TYR A 127 -4.61 18.67 11.02
C TYR A 127 -3.79 19.89 11.45
N PRO A 128 -4.40 20.81 12.21
CA PRO A 128 -3.71 21.97 12.75
C PRO A 128 -2.57 21.54 13.70
N LYS A 129 -1.70 22.48 14.07
CA LYS A 129 -0.52 22.23 14.93
C LYS A 129 -0.79 21.47 16.23
N ASN A 130 -2.05 21.42 16.67
CA ASN A 130 -2.51 20.73 17.87
C ASN A 130 -3.05 19.32 17.62
N PHE A 131 -2.77 18.73 16.45
CA PHE A 131 -3.21 17.37 16.13
C PHE A 131 -2.62 16.36 17.10
N ARG A 132 -3.49 15.45 17.60
CA ARG A 132 -3.14 14.36 18.50
C ARG A 132 -3.61 13.03 17.93
N PRO A 133 -3.00 11.90 18.35
CA PRO A 133 -3.43 10.56 17.91
C PRO A 133 -4.94 10.31 18.11
N GLU A 134 -5.54 10.88 19.14
CA GLU A 134 -6.97 10.73 19.46
C GLU A 134 -7.89 11.35 18.39
N HIS A 135 -7.36 12.24 17.55
CA HIS A 135 -8.09 12.84 16.43
C HIS A 135 -8.13 11.96 15.20
N ILE A 136 -7.41 10.81 15.21
CA ILE A 136 -7.41 9.86 14.08
C ILE A 136 -8.66 9.01 14.18
N CYS A 137 -9.55 9.14 13.20
CA CYS A 137 -10.71 8.28 13.05
C CYS A 137 -10.44 7.27 11.95
N TYR A 138 -10.38 5.99 12.29
CA TYR A 138 -10.37 4.92 11.33
C TYR A 138 -11.80 4.47 11.01
N ARG A 139 -11.98 3.93 9.80
CA ARG A 139 -13.24 3.30 9.41
C ARG A 139 -13.49 2.10 10.33
N LYS A 140 -14.76 1.86 10.70
CA LYS A 140 -15.14 0.69 11.50
C LYS A 140 -14.78 -0.58 10.77
N ASP A 141 -14.33 -1.58 11.52
CA ASP A 141 -13.97 -2.90 11.01
C ASP A 141 -15.12 -3.55 10.24
N ARG A 142 -14.80 -4.01 9.05
CA ARG A 142 -15.66 -4.81 8.20
C ARG A 142 -14.89 -6.03 7.74
N PRO A 143 -14.83 -7.09 8.55
CA PRO A 143 -13.92 -8.22 8.36
C PRO A 143 -14.12 -8.94 7.02
N GLU A 144 -15.32 -8.92 6.47
CA GLU A 144 -15.65 -9.57 5.19
C GLU A 144 -15.35 -8.71 3.95
N GLU A 145 -15.05 -7.42 4.12
CA GLU A 145 -14.69 -6.57 2.98
C GLU A 145 -13.34 -6.98 2.39
N LEU A 146 -13.24 -6.88 1.07
CA LEU A 146 -12.01 -7.12 0.33
C LEU A 146 -10.94 -6.09 0.74
N ALA A 147 -9.79 -6.57 1.14
CA ALA A 147 -8.65 -5.73 1.51
C ALA A 147 -7.51 -5.79 0.51
N ILE A 148 -7.24 -6.99 -0.03
CA ILE A 148 -6.09 -7.26 -0.90
C ILE A 148 -6.51 -8.11 -2.08
N ILE A 149 -5.93 -7.82 -3.27
CA ILE A 149 -5.87 -8.78 -4.38
C ILE A 149 -4.41 -9.13 -4.59
N ASN A 150 -4.01 -10.31 -4.16
CA ASN A 150 -2.63 -10.78 -4.29
C ASN A 150 -2.48 -11.70 -5.50
N TYR A 151 -1.55 -11.35 -6.40
CA TYR A 151 -1.35 -12.11 -7.63
C TYR A 151 -0.28 -13.18 -7.45
N THR A 152 -0.63 -14.40 -7.91
CA THR A 152 0.29 -15.53 -7.93
C THR A 152 0.65 -15.87 -9.38
N SER A 153 1.86 -16.39 -9.61
CA SER A 153 2.25 -16.94 -10.90
C SER A 153 1.40 -18.18 -11.17
N GLY A 154 0.41 -18.05 -12.03
CA GLY A 154 -0.43 -19.19 -12.43
C GLY A 154 0.36 -20.22 -13.22
N THR A 155 0.11 -21.51 -12.99
CA THR A 155 0.66 -22.63 -13.78
C THR A 155 0.27 -22.59 -15.26
N THR A 156 -0.73 -21.78 -15.61
CA THR A 156 -1.26 -21.59 -16.98
C THR A 156 -0.66 -20.38 -17.70
N GLY A 157 0.39 -19.74 -17.14
CA GLY A 157 1.05 -18.57 -17.76
C GLY A 157 0.38 -17.23 -17.44
N TYR A 158 -0.84 -17.20 -16.93
CA TYR A 158 -1.52 -15.98 -16.51
C TYR A 158 -1.53 -15.86 -14.98
N SER A 159 -1.20 -14.67 -14.47
CA SER A 159 -1.29 -14.36 -13.04
C SER A 159 -2.74 -14.41 -12.58
N LYS A 160 -2.99 -15.09 -11.45
CA LYS A 160 -4.31 -15.18 -10.83
C LYS A 160 -4.37 -14.28 -9.60
N GLY A 161 -5.40 -13.44 -9.52
CA GLY A 161 -5.66 -12.58 -8.36
C GLY A 161 -6.43 -13.33 -7.27
N VAL A 162 -5.79 -13.52 -6.13
CA VAL A 162 -6.41 -14.09 -4.92
C VAL A 162 -7.02 -12.96 -4.11
N MET A 163 -8.32 -12.98 -3.93
CA MET A 163 -9.08 -11.97 -3.18
C MET A 163 -9.06 -12.29 -1.69
N LEU A 164 -8.46 -11.42 -0.89
CA LEU A 164 -8.28 -11.61 0.55
C LEU A 164 -9.07 -10.54 1.33
N PRO A 165 -10.10 -10.94 2.12
CA PRO A 165 -10.79 -10.04 3.01
C PRO A 165 -9.93 -9.68 4.24
N TYR A 166 -10.29 -8.61 4.95
CA TYR A 166 -9.56 -8.16 6.15
C TYR A 166 -9.38 -9.27 7.18
N ARG A 167 -10.41 -10.09 7.42
CA ARG A 167 -10.33 -11.21 8.38
C ARG A 167 -9.21 -12.20 8.07
N SER A 168 -8.94 -12.48 6.79
CA SER A 168 -7.91 -13.44 6.39
C SER A 168 -6.51 -12.96 6.70
N ILE A 169 -6.28 -11.64 6.61
CA ILE A 169 -5.00 -11.03 6.97
C ILE A 169 -4.85 -11.00 8.48
N TRP A 170 -5.91 -10.55 9.17
CA TRP A 170 -5.91 -10.37 10.60
C TRP A 170 -5.76 -11.69 11.36
N SER A 171 -6.38 -12.77 10.89
CA SER A 171 -6.20 -14.10 11.49
C SER A 171 -4.74 -14.60 11.42
N ASN A 172 -4.03 -14.28 10.33
CA ASN A 172 -2.61 -14.63 10.22
C ASN A 172 -1.74 -13.77 11.16
N VAL A 173 -2.03 -12.48 11.29
CA VAL A 173 -1.33 -11.61 12.25
C VAL A 173 -1.59 -12.08 13.67
N ALA A 174 -2.84 -12.43 14.02
CA ALA A 174 -3.18 -12.97 15.33
C ALA A 174 -2.43 -14.28 15.63
N TYR A 175 -2.38 -15.20 14.66
CA TYR A 175 -1.59 -16.43 14.77
C TYR A 175 -0.10 -16.13 15.03
N CYS A 176 0.48 -15.11 14.39
CA CYS A 176 1.86 -14.73 14.66
C CYS A 176 2.08 -14.32 16.12
N PHE A 177 1.13 -13.59 16.71
CA PHE A 177 1.22 -13.22 18.14
C PHE A 177 1.18 -14.42 19.10
N GLU A 178 0.51 -15.50 18.71
CA GLU A 178 0.47 -16.74 19.49
C GLU A 178 1.75 -17.57 19.36
N MET A 179 2.36 -17.57 18.16
CA MET A 179 3.43 -18.49 17.82
C MET A 179 4.84 -17.88 17.83
N LEU A 180 4.96 -16.58 17.66
CA LEU A 180 6.24 -15.90 17.53
C LEU A 180 6.47 -14.93 18.70
N PRO A 181 7.69 -14.88 19.28
CA PRO A 181 7.96 -14.15 20.52
C PRO A 181 8.36 -12.67 20.32
N VAL A 182 8.02 -12.05 19.20
CA VAL A 182 8.40 -10.64 18.93
C VAL A 182 7.66 -9.68 19.87
N LYS A 183 8.40 -8.75 20.45
CA LYS A 183 7.93 -7.76 21.42
C LYS A 183 8.21 -6.34 20.92
N ALA A 184 7.54 -5.38 21.55
CA ALA A 184 7.80 -3.97 21.32
C ALA A 184 9.28 -3.63 21.58
N GLY A 185 9.90 -2.96 20.60
CA GLY A 185 11.32 -2.60 20.64
C GLY A 185 12.26 -3.65 20.07
N ASP A 186 11.80 -4.86 19.74
CA ASP A 186 12.63 -5.84 19.04
C ASP A 186 13.00 -5.36 17.63
N HIS A 187 14.03 -5.96 17.05
CA HIS A 187 14.57 -5.61 15.74
C HIS A 187 14.32 -6.75 14.75
N ILE A 188 13.62 -6.45 13.67
CA ILE A 188 13.30 -7.40 12.59
C ILE A 188 13.97 -6.93 11.29
N VAL A 189 14.59 -7.86 10.57
CA VAL A 189 15.08 -7.62 9.21
C VAL A 189 14.07 -8.17 8.23
N SER A 190 13.45 -7.29 7.44
CA SER A 190 12.48 -7.66 6.41
C SER A 190 13.23 -8.06 5.14
N MET A 191 13.37 -9.35 4.93
CA MET A 191 14.05 -9.95 3.77
C MET A 191 13.08 -10.50 2.73
N LEU A 192 11.90 -10.94 3.16
CA LEU A 192 10.91 -11.50 2.25
C LEU A 192 10.17 -10.37 1.50
N PRO A 193 9.91 -10.56 0.20
CA PRO A 193 9.22 -9.53 -0.57
C PRO A 193 7.85 -9.17 0.01
N MET A 194 7.64 -7.90 0.34
CA MET A 194 6.35 -7.41 0.85
C MET A 194 5.23 -7.47 -0.22
N GLY A 195 5.59 -7.57 -1.49
CA GLY A 195 4.65 -7.87 -2.57
C GLY A 195 4.06 -9.30 -2.50
N HIS A 196 4.65 -10.19 -1.69
CA HIS A 196 4.13 -11.52 -1.42
C HIS A 196 3.45 -11.55 -0.04
N VAL A 197 2.29 -12.20 0.05
CA VAL A 197 1.47 -12.27 1.29
C VAL A 197 2.27 -12.68 2.51
N PHE A 198 3.22 -13.61 2.37
CA PHE A 198 4.02 -14.09 3.49
C PHE A 198 4.93 -12.98 4.05
N GLY A 199 5.73 -12.32 3.20
CA GLY A 199 6.58 -11.19 3.63
C GLY A 199 5.75 -10.02 4.18
N MET A 200 4.63 -9.73 3.54
CA MET A 200 3.72 -8.68 4.00
C MET A 200 3.17 -8.96 5.40
N VAL A 201 2.75 -10.19 5.71
CA VAL A 201 2.18 -10.53 7.02
C VAL A 201 3.26 -10.70 8.07
N TYR A 202 4.28 -11.51 7.81
CA TYR A 202 5.27 -11.90 8.83
C TYR A 202 6.33 -10.84 9.07
N ASP A 203 6.95 -10.31 8.01
CA ASP A 203 8.02 -9.33 8.14
C ASP A 203 7.48 -7.93 8.45
N PHE A 204 6.32 -7.55 7.90
CA PHE A 204 5.81 -6.20 8.01
C PHE A 204 4.64 -6.08 9.01
N LEU A 205 3.46 -6.64 8.71
CA LEU A 205 2.26 -6.37 9.52
C LEU A 205 2.39 -6.86 10.96
N TYR A 206 2.93 -8.07 11.16
CA TYR A 206 3.15 -8.60 12.50
C TYR A 206 4.19 -7.78 13.26
N GLY A 207 5.36 -7.54 12.66
CA GLY A 207 6.40 -6.73 13.29
C GLY A 207 5.93 -5.31 13.63
N PHE A 208 5.21 -4.68 12.71
CA PHE A 208 4.61 -3.37 12.91
C PHE A 208 3.60 -3.37 14.07
N SER A 209 2.70 -4.36 14.09
CA SER A 209 1.65 -4.48 15.13
C SER A 209 2.23 -4.82 16.50
N ALA A 210 3.35 -5.55 16.54
CA ALA A 210 4.09 -5.85 17.77
C ALA A 210 4.89 -4.65 18.30
N GLY A 211 5.05 -3.59 17.52
CA GLY A 211 5.87 -2.43 17.89
C GLY A 211 7.37 -2.64 17.73
N ALA A 212 7.76 -3.53 16.85
CA ALA A 212 9.16 -3.80 16.53
C ALA A 212 9.77 -2.74 15.59
N HIS A 213 11.09 -2.65 15.58
CA HIS A 213 11.86 -1.88 14.60
C HIS A 213 12.11 -2.74 13.36
N ILE A 214 11.57 -2.34 12.21
CA ILE A 214 11.70 -3.08 10.96
C ILE A 214 12.77 -2.44 10.09
N TYR A 215 13.76 -3.23 9.68
CA TYR A 215 14.82 -2.86 8.76
C TYR A 215 14.56 -3.51 7.41
N PHE A 216 14.37 -2.70 6.39
CA PHE A 216 14.17 -3.15 5.02
C PHE A 216 15.52 -3.28 4.30
N LEU A 217 15.73 -4.38 3.57
CA LEU A 217 16.91 -4.65 2.75
C LEU A 217 16.65 -4.35 1.27
#